data_c1d3ff012d422a34b3de61325f9eac01
#
_entry.id   c1d3ff012d422a34b3de61325f9eac01
#
_cell.length_a   1.000
_cell.length_b   1.000
_cell.length_c   1.000
_cell.angle_alpha   90.00
_cell.angle_beta   90.00
_cell.angle_gamma   90.00
#
_symmetry.space_group_name_H-M   'P 1'
#
loop_
_entity.id
_entity.type
_entity.pdbx_description
1 polymer ?
#
loop_
_entity_poly.entity_id
_entity_poly.type
_entity_poly.pdbx_seq_one_letter_code
_entity_poly.pdbx_strand_id
1 'polypeptide(L)'
;MERQHSALAMPFASPNRTARVAILLSTYNGATYLSEQLESLIAQTEQDWVIHASDDGSTDATLEILYQYQRRLGDDRLYIHAGPRQGFAANFLSALKRTKDQADYFAFCDQDDLWEADKLERGLAWASAHPTSTPLLYCSRTRLIDSTGQLIGFSPLFRRPPSFANALVQSIAGGNTMLFNAAAAQLLSLTPFQVPIISHDWWSYIIVTGCGGRVHYDEYPAINYRQHGNNLIGSNSSVRDRLVRLQRMLKGTFRQWNDVNLEAVSHFRQHLTHENQRILELFGSARRAPLYRKLSLISQSGVYRQTLPGNLGLVAASLIQRL
;
A
#
# COMPACT_ATOMS: atom_id res chain seq x y z
N MET A 1 -18.15 -28.44 34.32
CA MET A 1 -16.73 -28.13 34.04
C MET A 1 -16.69 -27.19 32.83
N GLU A 2 -16.89 -25.92 33.14
CA GLU A 2 -16.83 -24.83 32.15
C GLU A 2 -15.38 -24.44 31.91
N ARG A 3 -14.89 -24.58 30.70
CA ARG A 3 -13.61 -24.02 30.29
C ARG A 3 -13.85 -22.55 29.90
N GLN A 4 -13.47 -21.66 30.81
CA GLN A 4 -13.33 -20.23 30.52
C GLN A 4 -12.26 -20.03 29.44
N HIS A 5 -12.69 -19.55 28.28
CA HIS A 5 -11.78 -18.98 27.28
C HIS A 5 -11.40 -17.58 27.77
N SER A 6 -10.23 -17.51 28.40
CA SER A 6 -9.56 -16.25 28.70
C SER A 6 -9.15 -15.59 27.40
N ALA A 7 -9.87 -14.57 27.00
CA ALA A 7 -9.43 -13.64 25.97
C ALA A 7 -8.22 -12.87 26.53
N LEU A 8 -7.04 -13.15 26.03
CA LEU A 8 -5.83 -12.38 26.29
C LEU A 8 -6.01 -10.95 25.70
N ALA A 9 -6.46 -10.03 26.56
CA ALA A 9 -6.35 -8.61 26.30
C ALA A 9 -4.86 -8.23 26.35
N MET A 10 -4.25 -8.04 25.20
CA MET A 10 -2.89 -7.49 25.11
C MET A 10 -2.95 -5.99 25.43
N PRO A 11 -2.18 -5.48 26.38
CA PRO A 11 -2.04 -4.05 26.60
C PRO A 11 -1.15 -3.49 25.51
N PHE A 12 -1.74 -2.81 24.50
CA PHE A 12 -1.00 -2.08 23.48
C PHE A 12 -0.65 -0.67 23.97
N ALA A 13 0.32 -0.57 24.87
CA ALA A 13 1.19 0.56 24.94
C ALA A 13 2.60 0.03 24.75
N SER A 14 3.16 0.17 23.56
CA SER A 14 4.56 -0.21 23.31
C SER A 14 5.45 0.66 24.21
N PRO A 15 6.33 0.08 25.05
CA PRO A 15 7.22 0.85 25.91
C PRO A 15 8.24 1.70 25.13
N ASN A 16 8.29 1.58 23.82
CA ASN A 16 9.23 2.28 22.92
C ASN A 16 8.53 3.20 21.92
N ARG A 17 7.30 3.66 22.19
CA ARG A 17 6.63 4.63 21.33
C ARG A 17 7.44 5.92 21.27
N THR A 18 7.87 6.33 20.07
CA THR A 18 8.61 7.57 19.82
C THR A 18 7.72 8.70 19.33
N ALA A 19 6.62 8.36 18.63
CA ALA A 19 5.65 9.33 18.11
C ALA A 19 4.32 8.63 17.82
N ARG A 20 3.25 9.42 17.57
CA ARG A 20 1.95 8.93 17.15
C ARG A 20 2.00 8.31 15.74
N VAL A 21 2.72 8.95 14.80
CA VAL A 21 2.86 8.50 13.41
C VAL A 21 4.32 8.30 13.04
N ALA A 22 4.69 7.12 12.56
CA ALA A 22 5.95 6.87 11.86
C ALA A 22 5.76 7.04 10.36
N ILE A 23 6.42 8.04 9.76
CA ILE A 23 6.44 8.25 8.31
C ILE A 23 7.61 7.44 7.73
N LEU A 24 7.29 6.43 6.95
CA LEU A 24 8.25 5.55 6.31
C LEU A 24 8.61 6.13 4.93
N LEU A 25 9.67 6.90 4.86
CA LEU A 25 10.16 7.55 3.65
C LEU A 25 11.15 6.63 2.94
N SER A 26 10.80 6.16 1.74
CA SER A 26 11.71 5.37 0.91
C SER A 26 12.42 6.27 -0.09
N THR A 27 13.77 6.21 -0.13
CA THR A 27 14.57 7.00 -1.06
C THR A 27 15.50 6.15 -1.93
N TYR A 28 15.66 6.58 -3.18
CA TYR A 28 16.66 6.10 -4.13
C TYR A 28 16.86 7.12 -5.26
N ASN A 29 18.01 7.81 -5.31
CA ASN A 29 18.32 8.86 -6.29
C ASN A 29 17.20 9.89 -6.43
N GLY A 30 16.74 10.44 -5.29
CA GLY A 30 15.58 11.33 -5.18
C GLY A 30 15.92 12.81 -5.01
N ALA A 31 17.18 13.23 -5.17
CA ALA A 31 17.65 14.57 -4.84
C ALA A 31 16.83 15.70 -5.48
N THR A 32 16.21 15.45 -6.65
CA THR A 32 15.47 16.47 -7.40
C THR A 32 14.24 16.99 -6.64
N TYR A 33 13.49 16.12 -5.96
CA TYR A 33 12.19 16.48 -5.36
C TYR A 33 12.13 16.28 -3.85
N LEU A 34 13.14 15.61 -3.27
CA LEU A 34 13.13 15.21 -1.86
C LEU A 34 12.95 16.40 -0.89
N SER A 35 13.55 17.55 -1.20
CA SER A 35 13.38 18.75 -0.36
C SER A 35 11.94 19.22 -0.32
N GLU A 36 11.24 19.26 -1.47
CA GLU A 36 9.82 19.64 -1.53
C GLU A 36 8.95 18.64 -0.75
N GLN A 37 9.23 17.34 -0.90
CA GLN A 37 8.54 16.30 -0.13
C GLN A 37 8.73 16.50 1.37
N LEU A 38 9.96 16.71 1.86
CA LEU A 38 10.25 16.91 3.28
C LEU A 38 9.57 18.17 3.84
N GLU A 39 9.54 19.29 3.08
CA GLU A 39 8.78 20.48 3.47
C GLU A 39 7.29 20.19 3.61
N SER A 40 6.70 19.37 2.72
CA SER A 40 5.29 18.98 2.83
C SER A 40 4.97 18.12 4.06
N LEU A 41 5.95 17.34 4.54
CA LEU A 41 5.82 16.59 5.80
C LEU A 41 5.91 17.51 7.01
N ILE A 42 6.80 18.50 6.99
CA ILE A 42 6.95 19.51 8.06
C ILE A 42 5.67 20.37 8.17
N ALA A 43 5.00 20.63 7.05
CA ALA A 43 3.77 21.42 6.99
C ALA A 43 2.49 20.67 7.41
N GLN A 44 2.57 19.41 7.84
CA GLN A 44 1.38 18.68 8.30
C GLN A 44 0.74 19.34 9.52
N THR A 45 -0.61 19.33 9.60
CA THR A 45 -1.36 19.82 10.78
C THR A 45 -1.17 18.93 12.01
N GLU A 46 -1.09 17.60 11.80
CA GLU A 46 -0.64 16.68 12.84
C GLU A 46 0.87 16.79 13.01
N GLN A 47 1.36 17.09 14.22
CA GLN A 47 2.77 17.32 14.52
C GLN A 47 3.45 16.20 15.32
N ASP A 48 2.69 15.21 15.85
CA ASP A 48 3.26 14.07 16.58
C ASP A 48 3.66 12.95 15.60
N TRP A 49 4.68 13.23 14.78
CA TRP A 49 5.24 12.31 13.81
C TRP A 49 6.77 12.25 13.88
N VAL A 50 7.31 11.15 13.39
CA VAL A 50 8.74 10.91 13.18
C VAL A 50 8.97 10.36 11.78
N ILE A 51 10.03 10.77 11.10
CA ILE A 51 10.40 10.26 9.77
C ILE A 51 11.47 9.18 9.94
N HIS A 52 11.23 8.02 9.35
CA HIS A 52 12.21 6.96 9.14
C HIS A 52 12.54 6.90 7.65
N ALA A 53 13.59 7.60 7.23
CA ALA A 53 14.10 7.58 5.87
C ALA A 53 14.94 6.31 5.66
N SER A 54 14.56 5.49 4.68
CA SER A 54 15.30 4.28 4.30
C SER A 54 15.84 4.46 2.88
N ASP A 55 17.17 4.66 2.77
CA ASP A 55 17.83 4.90 1.50
C ASP A 55 18.32 3.59 0.86
N ASP A 56 17.81 3.27 -0.33
CA ASP A 56 18.09 2.00 -1.03
C ASP A 56 19.41 2.01 -1.85
N GLY A 57 20.33 2.90 -1.46
CA GLY A 57 21.66 2.99 -2.04
C GLY A 57 21.83 4.10 -3.05
N SER A 58 21.33 5.31 -2.75
CA SER A 58 21.48 6.50 -3.59
C SER A 58 22.93 6.84 -3.87
N THR A 59 23.17 7.38 -5.05
CA THR A 59 24.49 7.83 -5.54
C THR A 59 24.51 9.32 -5.89
N ASP A 60 23.36 9.98 -5.80
CA ASP A 60 23.20 11.44 -5.96
C ASP A 60 23.23 12.15 -4.60
N ALA A 61 22.79 13.41 -4.53
CA ALA A 61 22.77 14.23 -3.32
C ALA A 61 21.64 13.85 -2.33
N THR A 62 20.93 12.73 -2.51
CA THR A 62 19.79 12.32 -1.64
C THR A 62 20.21 12.25 -0.16
N LEU A 63 21.28 11.55 0.16
CA LEU A 63 21.74 11.41 1.54
C LEU A 63 22.19 12.75 2.13
N GLU A 64 22.83 13.61 1.35
CA GLU A 64 23.23 14.95 1.80
C GLU A 64 22.01 15.78 2.21
N ILE A 65 20.95 15.75 1.40
CA ILE A 65 19.67 16.41 1.70
C ILE A 65 19.08 15.85 3.00
N LEU A 66 19.00 14.52 3.15
CA LEU A 66 18.47 13.90 4.37
C LEU A 66 19.25 14.34 5.61
N TYR A 67 20.59 14.37 5.56
CA TYR A 67 21.41 14.85 6.69
C TYR A 67 21.22 16.35 6.97
N GLN A 68 20.97 17.18 5.95
CA GLN A 68 20.64 18.61 6.16
C GLN A 68 19.32 18.76 6.92
N TYR A 69 18.28 17.99 6.53
CA TYR A 69 16.99 18.03 7.21
C TYR A 69 17.05 17.39 8.62
N GLN A 70 17.85 16.35 8.83
CA GLN A 70 18.07 15.79 10.16
C GLN A 70 18.66 16.82 11.12
N ARG A 71 19.68 17.58 10.70
CA ARG A 71 20.25 18.68 11.50
C ARG A 71 19.23 19.78 11.81
N ARG A 72 18.30 20.04 10.88
CA ARG A 72 17.24 21.07 11.04
C ARG A 72 16.14 20.62 11.99
N LEU A 73 15.70 19.36 11.90
CA LEU A 73 14.57 18.80 12.65
C LEU A 73 14.98 18.27 14.04
N GLY A 74 16.20 17.78 14.17
CA GLY A 74 16.71 17.03 15.30
C GLY A 74 16.77 15.52 15.02
N ASP A 75 17.69 14.84 15.72
CA ASP A 75 17.93 13.41 15.55
C ASP A 75 16.76 12.54 16.05
N ASP A 76 15.87 13.10 16.85
CA ASP A 76 14.64 12.48 17.37
C ASP A 76 13.45 12.59 16.39
N ARG A 77 13.55 13.42 15.35
CA ARG A 77 12.48 13.66 14.38
C ARG A 77 12.75 13.05 13.00
N LEU A 78 14.00 12.77 12.66
CA LEU A 78 14.39 12.14 11.38
C LEU A 78 15.51 11.14 11.59
N TYR A 79 15.19 9.86 11.40
CA TYR A 79 16.15 8.76 11.42
C TYR A 79 16.50 8.36 9.99
N ILE A 80 17.78 8.18 9.69
CA ILE A 80 18.28 7.78 8.37
C ILE A 80 18.80 6.36 8.47
N HIS A 81 18.30 5.47 7.63
CA HIS A 81 18.62 4.04 7.60
C HIS A 81 19.13 3.62 6.23
N ALA A 82 20.08 2.68 6.20
CA ALA A 82 20.39 1.98 4.97
C ALA A 82 19.29 1.00 4.61
N GLY A 83 18.78 1.08 3.38
CA GLY A 83 17.83 0.15 2.79
C GLY A 83 18.48 -1.15 2.35
N PRO A 84 17.67 -2.15 1.96
CA PRO A 84 18.15 -3.48 1.58
C PRO A 84 18.82 -3.54 0.19
N ARG A 85 18.72 -2.48 -0.61
CA ARG A 85 19.16 -2.41 -2.02
C ARG A 85 18.47 -3.46 -2.91
N GLN A 86 17.17 -3.66 -2.68
CA GLN A 86 16.34 -4.65 -3.38
C GLN A 86 15.09 -4.03 -4.02
N GLY A 87 15.09 -2.71 -4.17
CA GLY A 87 14.00 -1.95 -4.76
C GLY A 87 12.92 -1.52 -3.76
N PHE A 88 12.04 -0.66 -4.22
CA PHE A 88 11.11 0.10 -3.38
C PHE A 88 10.24 -0.76 -2.46
N ALA A 89 9.67 -1.88 -2.96
CA ALA A 89 8.79 -2.72 -2.16
C ALA A 89 9.51 -3.35 -0.96
N ALA A 90 10.72 -3.87 -1.18
CA ALA A 90 11.57 -4.42 -0.13
C ALA A 90 12.03 -3.32 0.83
N ASN A 91 12.33 -2.11 0.32
CA ASN A 91 12.76 -0.98 1.11
C ASN A 91 11.66 -0.54 2.09
N PHE A 92 10.42 -0.35 1.64
CA PHE A 92 9.28 -0.03 2.50
C PHE A 92 9.02 -1.10 3.57
N LEU A 93 9.02 -2.39 3.18
CA LEU A 93 8.81 -3.48 4.16
C LEU A 93 9.97 -3.59 5.16
N SER A 94 11.20 -3.31 4.75
CA SER A 94 12.36 -3.26 5.64
C SER A 94 12.24 -2.13 6.67
N ALA A 95 11.87 -0.92 6.22
CA ALA A 95 11.61 0.22 7.09
C ALA A 95 10.49 -0.10 8.08
N LEU A 96 9.38 -0.68 7.63
CA LEU A 96 8.27 -1.09 8.49
C LEU A 96 8.70 -2.09 9.55
N LYS A 97 9.42 -3.16 9.17
CA LYS A 97 9.88 -4.19 10.13
C LYS A 97 10.78 -3.61 11.21
N ARG A 98 11.60 -2.62 10.88
CA ARG A 98 12.49 -1.94 11.83
C ARG A 98 11.72 -1.10 12.83
N THR A 99 10.57 -0.52 12.44
CA THR A 99 9.89 0.52 13.19
C THR A 99 8.52 0.12 13.75
N LYS A 100 8.04 -1.08 13.45
CA LYS A 100 6.67 -1.56 13.73
C LYS A 100 6.19 -1.45 15.18
N ASP A 101 7.12 -1.33 16.14
CA ASP A 101 6.82 -1.21 17.57
C ASP A 101 7.05 0.23 18.11
N GLN A 102 7.34 1.22 17.22
CA GLN A 102 7.76 2.56 17.62
C GLN A 102 6.64 3.62 17.50
N ALA A 103 5.52 3.31 16.86
CA ALA A 103 4.42 4.24 16.68
C ALA A 103 3.05 3.55 16.72
N ASP A 104 1.99 4.34 16.92
CA ASP A 104 0.61 3.86 16.88
C ASP A 104 0.12 3.70 15.43
N TYR A 105 0.62 4.57 14.53
CA TYR A 105 0.27 4.61 13.10
C TYR A 105 1.51 4.74 12.24
N PHE A 106 1.39 4.30 11.00
CA PHE A 106 2.46 4.28 10.00
C PHE A 106 1.94 4.85 8.69
N ALA A 107 2.74 5.63 7.98
CA ALA A 107 2.41 6.14 6.66
C ALA A 107 3.56 5.87 5.69
N PHE A 108 3.27 5.26 4.55
CA PHE A 108 4.26 5.16 3.48
C PHE A 108 4.41 6.50 2.78
N CYS A 109 5.64 6.86 2.44
CA CYS A 109 5.99 8.11 1.81
C CYS A 109 7.00 7.88 0.68
N ASP A 110 6.62 8.22 -0.55
CA ASP A 110 7.54 8.31 -1.68
C ASP A 110 8.34 9.63 -1.59
N GLN A 111 9.47 9.72 -2.28
CA GLN A 111 10.43 10.81 -2.13
C GLN A 111 10.13 12.05 -2.97
N ASP A 112 9.10 12.02 -3.82
CA ASP A 112 8.92 12.93 -4.96
C ASP A 112 7.50 13.50 -5.10
N ASP A 113 6.65 13.29 -4.08
CA ASP A 113 5.28 13.81 -4.02
C ASP A 113 5.18 15.12 -3.21
N LEU A 114 3.96 15.63 -3.06
CA LEU A 114 3.63 16.71 -2.12
C LEU A 114 2.38 16.32 -1.33
N TRP A 115 2.50 16.24 -0.01
CA TRP A 115 1.36 15.96 0.86
C TRP A 115 0.56 17.23 1.13
N GLU A 116 -0.77 17.14 1.09
CA GLU A 116 -1.64 18.19 1.61
C GLU A 116 -1.49 18.26 3.13
N ALA A 117 -1.60 19.46 3.69
CA ALA A 117 -1.33 19.69 5.11
C ALA A 117 -2.19 18.86 6.07
N ASP A 118 -3.39 18.49 5.67
CA ASP A 118 -4.37 17.73 6.46
C ASP A 118 -4.33 16.20 6.21
N LYS A 119 -3.35 15.70 5.45
CA LYS A 119 -3.30 14.27 5.07
C LYS A 119 -3.24 13.33 6.28
N LEU A 120 -2.35 13.58 7.22
CA LEU A 120 -2.24 12.74 8.42
C LEU A 120 -3.48 12.87 9.30
N GLU A 121 -3.96 14.08 9.53
CA GLU A 121 -5.15 14.37 10.33
C GLU A 121 -6.38 13.61 9.80
N ARG A 122 -6.62 13.62 8.50
CA ARG A 122 -7.73 12.89 7.86
C ARG A 122 -7.65 11.38 8.11
N GLY A 123 -6.49 10.79 7.89
CA GLY A 123 -6.29 9.36 8.12
C GLY A 123 -6.46 8.97 9.59
N LEU A 124 -5.93 9.78 10.49
CA LEU A 124 -6.06 9.59 11.95
C LEU A 124 -7.51 9.77 12.44
N ALA A 125 -8.22 10.78 11.93
CA ALA A 125 -9.63 11.00 12.26
C ALA A 125 -10.49 9.79 11.91
N TRP A 126 -10.30 9.21 10.71
CA TRP A 126 -10.99 7.96 10.36
C TRP A 126 -10.54 6.79 11.25
N ALA A 127 -9.25 6.60 11.46
CA ALA A 127 -8.73 5.46 12.21
C ALA A 127 -9.16 5.48 13.68
N SER A 128 -9.24 6.67 14.31
CA SER A 128 -9.64 6.84 15.72
C SER A 128 -11.11 6.41 16.00
N ALA A 129 -11.94 6.32 14.97
CA ALA A 129 -13.32 5.84 15.09
C ALA A 129 -13.43 4.29 15.16
N HIS A 130 -12.30 3.57 15.16
CA HIS A 130 -12.25 2.12 15.10
C HIS A 130 -11.38 1.54 16.23
N PRO A 131 -11.63 0.27 16.65
CA PRO A 131 -10.79 -0.39 17.65
C PRO A 131 -9.34 -0.53 17.18
N THR A 132 -8.38 -0.21 18.03
CA THR A 132 -6.94 -0.28 17.73
C THR A 132 -6.45 -1.71 17.46
N SER A 133 -7.16 -2.72 17.96
CA SER A 133 -6.89 -4.15 17.73
C SER A 133 -7.30 -4.64 16.33
N THR A 134 -8.18 -3.90 15.64
CA THR A 134 -8.55 -4.21 14.26
C THR A 134 -7.48 -3.67 13.31
N PRO A 135 -6.95 -4.45 12.37
CA PRO A 135 -6.05 -3.92 11.34
C PRO A 135 -6.76 -2.87 10.49
N LEU A 136 -6.22 -1.66 10.43
CA LEU A 136 -6.80 -0.51 9.73
C LEU A 136 -5.86 -0.03 8.63
N LEU A 137 -6.41 0.27 7.46
CA LEU A 137 -5.71 0.88 6.33
C LEU A 137 -6.58 2.00 5.74
N TYR A 138 -6.13 3.23 5.90
CA TYR A 138 -6.65 4.39 5.17
C TYR A 138 -5.84 4.58 3.90
N CYS A 139 -6.50 4.91 2.80
CA CYS A 139 -5.85 5.37 1.57
C CYS A 139 -6.75 6.39 0.87
N SER A 140 -6.21 7.15 -0.07
CA SER A 140 -6.96 8.21 -0.72
C SER A 140 -6.77 8.25 -2.24
N ARG A 141 -7.64 8.99 -2.89
CA ARG A 141 -7.44 9.51 -4.24
C ARG A 141 -6.22 10.45 -4.27
N THR A 142 -5.62 10.65 -5.44
CA THR A 142 -4.52 11.60 -5.65
C THR A 142 -4.86 12.66 -6.69
N ARG A 143 -4.36 13.88 -6.50
CA ARG A 143 -4.15 14.83 -7.59
C ARG A 143 -2.90 14.39 -8.35
N LEU A 144 -2.90 14.57 -9.64
CA LEU A 144 -1.76 14.29 -10.50
C LEU A 144 -1.15 15.63 -10.88
N ILE A 145 0.14 15.80 -10.59
CA ILE A 145 0.91 16.99 -10.97
C ILE A 145 2.05 16.59 -11.90
N ASP A 146 2.48 17.49 -12.75
CA ASP A 146 3.66 17.30 -13.60
C ASP A 146 4.98 17.52 -12.82
N SER A 147 6.11 17.43 -13.51
CA SER A 147 7.44 17.67 -12.93
C SER A 147 7.63 19.08 -12.37
N THR A 148 6.80 20.04 -12.76
CA THR A 148 6.83 21.45 -12.31
C THR A 148 5.82 21.74 -11.19
N GLY A 149 5.03 20.75 -10.78
CA GLY A 149 3.99 20.88 -9.76
C GLY A 149 2.62 21.36 -10.31
N GLN A 150 2.43 21.47 -11.62
CA GLN A 150 1.17 21.89 -12.21
C GLN A 150 0.16 20.73 -12.24
N LEU A 151 -1.10 21.03 -11.89
CA LEU A 151 -2.19 20.04 -11.91
C LEU A 151 -2.45 19.54 -13.33
N ILE A 152 -2.38 18.21 -13.54
CA ILE A 152 -2.67 17.55 -14.81
C ILE A 152 -3.86 16.61 -14.76
N GLY A 153 -4.44 16.38 -13.56
CA GLY A 153 -5.62 15.54 -13.40
C GLY A 153 -5.74 14.88 -12.04
N PHE A 154 -6.49 13.79 -12.00
CA PHE A 154 -6.73 13.00 -10.78
C PHE A 154 -6.61 11.51 -11.08
N SER A 155 -6.24 10.72 -10.07
CA SER A 155 -6.36 9.27 -10.14
C SER A 155 -7.83 8.84 -10.29
N PRO A 156 -8.13 7.63 -10.79
CA PRO A 156 -9.50 7.15 -10.90
C PRO A 156 -10.24 7.22 -9.56
N LEU A 157 -11.50 7.66 -9.60
CA LEU A 157 -12.37 7.60 -8.44
C LEU A 157 -12.98 6.21 -8.31
N PHE A 158 -12.73 5.55 -7.18
CA PHE A 158 -13.27 4.24 -6.86
C PHE A 158 -14.42 4.37 -5.86
N ARG A 159 -15.57 3.76 -6.18
CA ARG A 159 -16.80 3.89 -5.38
C ARG A 159 -17.30 2.58 -4.79
N ARG A 160 -16.76 1.45 -5.26
CA ARG A 160 -17.13 0.15 -4.70
C ARG A 160 -16.35 -0.07 -3.39
N PRO A 161 -16.98 -0.63 -2.36
CA PRO A 161 -16.30 -0.88 -1.08
C PRO A 161 -15.01 -1.69 -1.27
N PRO A 162 -13.92 -1.35 -0.57
CA PRO A 162 -12.74 -2.20 -0.52
C PRO A 162 -13.05 -3.59 0.05
N SER A 163 -12.42 -4.63 -0.52
CA SER A 163 -12.58 -6.01 -0.01
C SER A 163 -11.41 -6.90 -0.43
N PHE A 164 -11.25 -8.04 0.21
CA PHE A 164 -10.25 -9.04 -0.17
C PHE A 164 -10.47 -9.56 -1.61
N ALA A 165 -11.73 -9.78 -2.00
CA ALA A 165 -12.07 -10.20 -3.36
C ALA A 165 -11.63 -9.16 -4.42
N ASN A 166 -11.72 -7.84 -4.12
CA ASN A 166 -11.16 -6.80 -4.99
C ASN A 166 -9.62 -6.80 -4.93
N ALA A 167 -9.04 -6.93 -3.74
CA ALA A 167 -7.59 -6.90 -3.54
C ALA A 167 -6.85 -8.00 -4.32
N LEU A 168 -7.45 -9.18 -4.48
CA LEU A 168 -6.87 -10.27 -5.29
C LEU A 168 -6.65 -9.91 -6.77
N VAL A 169 -7.36 -8.93 -7.31
CA VAL A 169 -7.34 -8.60 -8.74
C VAL A 169 -7.02 -7.14 -9.06
N GLN A 170 -6.84 -6.30 -8.03
CA GLN A 170 -6.58 -4.87 -8.21
C GLN A 170 -6.02 -4.22 -6.95
N SER A 171 -4.96 -3.40 -7.06
CA SER A 171 -4.62 -2.42 -6.02
C SER A 171 -5.64 -1.28 -6.03
N ILE A 172 -5.96 -0.74 -4.82
CA ILE A 172 -6.95 0.32 -4.69
C ILE A 172 -6.32 1.72 -4.73
N ALA A 173 -5.07 1.86 -4.26
CA ALA A 173 -4.38 3.14 -4.17
C ALA A 173 -2.86 2.93 -4.16
N GLY A 174 -2.10 3.99 -4.38
CA GLY A 174 -0.64 3.99 -4.21
C GLY A 174 -0.25 4.03 -2.73
N GLY A 175 0.93 3.48 -2.42
CA GLY A 175 1.49 3.44 -1.07
C GLY A 175 1.61 4.81 -0.42
N ASN A 176 2.01 5.81 -1.19
CA ASN A 176 2.12 7.20 -0.77
C ASN A 176 0.84 7.78 -0.14
N THR A 177 -0.34 7.22 -0.46
CA THR A 177 -1.60 7.63 0.14
C THR A 177 -1.91 6.95 1.48
N MET A 178 -1.21 5.86 1.79
CA MET A 178 -1.59 4.93 2.85
C MET A 178 -1.15 5.40 4.23
N LEU A 179 -2.10 5.28 5.19
CA LEU A 179 -1.87 5.33 6.63
C LEU A 179 -2.51 4.09 7.26
N PHE A 180 -1.81 3.42 8.17
CA PHE A 180 -2.28 2.20 8.80
C PHE A 180 -1.85 2.13 10.26
N ASN A 181 -2.61 1.39 11.07
CA ASN A 181 -2.35 1.29 12.52
C ASN A 181 -1.33 0.19 12.87
N ALA A 182 -0.92 0.14 14.13
CA ALA A 182 0.03 -0.85 14.65
C ALA A 182 -0.44 -2.31 14.41
N ALA A 183 -1.74 -2.62 14.49
CA ALA A 183 -2.26 -3.95 14.21
C ALA A 183 -2.01 -4.37 12.75
N ALA A 184 -2.20 -3.47 11.79
CA ALA A 184 -1.86 -3.72 10.39
C ALA A 184 -0.34 -3.80 10.18
N ALA A 185 0.45 -2.95 10.85
CA ALA A 185 1.91 -2.97 10.81
C ALA A 185 2.48 -4.31 11.28
N GLN A 186 1.94 -4.87 12.37
CA GLN A 186 2.33 -6.19 12.86
C GLN A 186 2.08 -7.28 11.80
N LEU A 187 0.89 -7.31 11.21
CA LEU A 187 0.58 -8.28 10.14
C LEU A 187 1.53 -8.14 8.95
N LEU A 188 1.74 -6.92 8.46
CA LEU A 188 2.62 -6.67 7.32
C LEU A 188 4.09 -7.03 7.61
N SER A 189 4.52 -6.86 8.86
CA SER A 189 5.87 -7.24 9.30
C SER A 189 6.16 -8.74 9.25
N LEU A 190 5.12 -9.58 9.24
CA LEU A 190 5.23 -11.03 9.09
C LEU A 190 5.62 -11.44 7.67
N THR A 191 5.58 -10.54 6.69
CA THR A 191 5.96 -10.86 5.30
C THR A 191 7.40 -11.35 5.25
N PRO A 192 7.67 -12.61 4.82
CA PRO A 192 9.04 -13.11 4.74
C PRO A 192 9.83 -12.35 3.67
N PHE A 193 11.11 -12.05 3.91
CA PHE A 193 11.95 -11.35 2.94
C PHE A 193 12.12 -12.08 1.61
N GLN A 194 12.05 -13.42 1.66
CA GLN A 194 12.23 -14.28 0.49
C GLN A 194 10.99 -14.38 -0.40
N VAL A 195 9.84 -13.93 0.10
CA VAL A 195 8.57 -13.98 -0.64
C VAL A 195 8.47 -12.76 -1.54
N PRO A 196 8.50 -12.92 -2.87
CA PRO A 196 8.35 -11.79 -3.76
C PRO A 196 6.93 -11.22 -3.67
N ILE A 197 6.81 -9.91 -3.69
CA ILE A 197 5.56 -9.17 -3.80
C ILE A 197 5.64 -8.20 -4.99
N ILE A 198 4.51 -7.89 -5.60
CA ILE A 198 4.49 -6.96 -6.75
C ILE A 198 4.78 -5.53 -6.31
N SER A 199 4.12 -5.09 -5.23
CA SER A 199 4.33 -3.79 -4.61
C SER A 199 3.83 -3.80 -3.17
N HIS A 200 4.41 -2.96 -2.32
CA HIS A 200 4.08 -2.88 -0.90
C HIS A 200 2.65 -2.38 -0.64
N ASP A 201 2.14 -1.49 -1.48
CA ASP A 201 0.79 -0.95 -1.41
C ASP A 201 -0.28 -2.00 -1.75
N TRP A 202 -0.12 -2.70 -2.87
CA TRP A 202 -1.05 -3.77 -3.23
C TRP A 202 -1.01 -4.90 -2.20
N TRP A 203 0.19 -5.24 -1.72
CA TRP A 203 0.37 -6.22 -0.66
C TRP A 203 -0.32 -5.81 0.64
N SER A 204 -0.18 -4.54 1.06
CA SER A 204 -0.85 -4.01 2.25
C SER A 204 -2.38 -4.13 2.13
N TYR A 205 -2.94 -3.81 0.97
CA TYR A 205 -4.36 -3.94 0.71
C TYR A 205 -4.84 -5.41 0.79
N ILE A 206 -4.08 -6.34 0.20
CA ILE A 206 -4.36 -7.78 0.26
C ILE A 206 -4.34 -8.29 1.71
N ILE A 207 -3.29 -8.00 2.46
CA ILE A 207 -3.11 -8.53 3.82
C ILE A 207 -4.12 -7.94 4.78
N VAL A 208 -4.32 -6.63 4.78
CA VAL A 208 -5.27 -6.00 5.71
C VAL A 208 -6.68 -6.52 5.45
N THR A 209 -7.15 -6.56 4.19
CA THR A 209 -8.48 -7.09 3.89
C THR A 209 -8.58 -8.60 4.13
N GLY A 210 -7.55 -9.35 3.80
CA GLY A 210 -7.49 -10.80 3.95
C GLY A 210 -7.59 -11.25 5.40
N CYS A 211 -6.93 -10.55 6.31
CA CYS A 211 -6.89 -10.84 7.74
C CYS A 211 -8.06 -10.21 8.53
N GLY A 212 -9.13 -9.75 7.86
CA GLY A 212 -10.33 -9.23 8.51
C GLY A 212 -10.22 -7.76 8.96
N GLY A 213 -9.20 -7.05 8.48
CA GLY A 213 -9.04 -5.62 8.72
C GLY A 213 -10.03 -4.76 7.93
N ARG A 214 -10.04 -3.48 8.24
CA ARG A 214 -10.87 -2.47 7.57
C ARG A 214 -10.02 -1.58 6.69
N VAL A 215 -10.52 -1.31 5.48
CA VAL A 215 -9.88 -0.40 4.52
C VAL A 215 -10.85 0.71 4.17
N HIS A 216 -10.37 1.96 4.21
CA HIS A 216 -11.09 3.14 3.77
C HIS A 216 -10.39 3.76 2.58
N TYR A 217 -11.16 4.02 1.52
CA TYR A 217 -10.71 4.80 0.37
C TYR A 217 -11.41 6.17 0.42
N ASP A 218 -10.63 7.22 0.74
CA ASP A 218 -11.12 8.59 0.76
C ASP A 218 -11.12 9.17 -0.66
N GLU A 219 -12.24 9.73 -1.07
CA GLU A 219 -12.38 10.42 -2.38
C GLU A 219 -11.61 11.74 -2.42
N TYR A 220 -11.27 12.32 -1.24
CA TYR A 220 -10.49 13.55 -1.15
C TYR A 220 -9.01 13.27 -1.51
N PRO A 221 -8.45 14.02 -2.47
CA PRO A 221 -7.08 13.79 -2.90
C PRO A 221 -6.08 14.51 -1.96
N ALA A 222 -5.66 13.84 -0.91
CA ALA A 222 -4.75 14.37 0.11
C ALA A 222 -3.26 14.38 -0.32
N ILE A 223 -2.96 14.00 -1.56
CA ILE A 223 -1.60 13.98 -2.13
C ILE A 223 -1.60 14.53 -3.54
N ASN A 224 -0.59 15.33 -3.86
CA ASN A 224 -0.21 15.71 -5.20
C ASN A 224 0.86 14.72 -5.69
N TYR A 225 0.44 13.69 -6.44
CA TYR A 225 1.28 12.64 -6.98
C TYR A 225 2.00 13.14 -8.23
N ARG A 226 3.32 13.29 -8.15
CA ARG A 226 4.13 13.84 -9.22
C ARG A 226 4.37 12.83 -10.34
N GLN A 227 4.15 13.25 -11.57
CA GLN A 227 4.40 12.49 -12.78
C GLN A 227 5.65 13.02 -13.48
N HIS A 228 6.69 12.21 -13.55
CA HIS A 228 7.94 12.50 -14.25
C HIS A 228 8.49 11.23 -14.92
N GLY A 229 9.53 11.37 -15.75
CA GLY A 229 10.04 10.27 -16.58
C GLY A 229 10.58 9.05 -15.80
N ASN A 230 10.87 9.21 -14.52
CA ASN A 230 11.44 8.17 -13.66
C ASN A 230 10.40 7.44 -12.78
N ASN A 231 9.11 7.74 -12.90
CA ASN A 231 8.09 7.02 -12.12
C ASN A 231 8.04 5.55 -12.52
N LEU A 232 8.20 4.65 -11.55
CA LEU A 232 8.10 3.19 -11.75
C LEU A 232 6.68 2.77 -12.14
N ILE A 233 5.67 3.45 -11.60
CA ILE A 233 4.26 3.24 -11.89
C ILE A 233 3.64 4.60 -12.21
N GLY A 234 3.38 4.89 -13.49
CA GLY A 234 2.74 6.14 -13.93
C GLY A 234 1.23 6.18 -13.66
N SER A 235 0.64 7.39 -13.70
CA SER A 235 -0.81 7.56 -13.61
C SER A 235 -1.53 6.94 -14.80
N ASN A 236 -2.64 6.24 -14.53
CA ASN A 236 -3.41 5.50 -15.54
C ASN A 236 -4.54 6.34 -16.17
N SER A 237 -4.31 7.60 -16.50
CA SER A 237 -5.39 8.55 -16.87
C SER A 237 -5.61 8.71 -18.37
N SER A 238 -4.61 8.43 -19.22
CA SER A 238 -4.68 8.69 -20.65
C SER A 238 -5.22 7.53 -21.49
N VAL A 239 -5.68 7.81 -22.73
CA VAL A 239 -6.06 6.78 -23.73
C VAL A 239 -4.85 5.87 -24.06
N ARG A 240 -3.66 6.45 -24.11
CA ARG A 240 -2.40 5.73 -24.32
C ARG A 240 -2.15 4.71 -23.21
N ASP A 241 -2.42 5.07 -21.96
CA ASP A 241 -2.28 4.15 -20.82
C ASP A 241 -3.30 3.00 -20.87
N ARG A 242 -4.48 3.23 -21.43
CA ARG A 242 -5.48 2.18 -21.66
C ARG A 242 -4.99 1.17 -22.71
N LEU A 243 -4.35 1.62 -23.78
CA LEU A 243 -3.75 0.76 -24.80
C LEU A 243 -2.57 -0.04 -24.23
N VAL A 244 -1.69 0.61 -23.46
CA VAL A 244 -0.56 -0.07 -22.79
C VAL A 244 -1.07 -1.15 -21.81
N ARG A 245 -2.14 -0.87 -21.07
CA ARG A 245 -2.77 -1.88 -20.18
C ARG A 245 -3.34 -3.06 -20.96
N LEU A 246 -4.02 -2.80 -22.08
CA LEU A 246 -4.52 -3.87 -22.94
C LEU A 246 -3.37 -4.72 -23.47
N GLN A 247 -2.28 -4.12 -23.93
CA GLN A 247 -1.08 -4.84 -24.37
C GLN A 247 -0.45 -5.66 -23.22
N ARG A 248 -0.33 -5.09 -21.99
CA ARG A 248 0.16 -5.82 -20.81
C ARG A 248 -0.74 -6.99 -20.46
N MET A 249 -2.05 -6.84 -20.56
CA MET A 249 -3.02 -7.93 -20.35
C MET A 249 -2.81 -9.05 -21.37
N LEU A 250 -2.69 -8.70 -22.66
CA LEU A 250 -2.44 -9.68 -23.74
C LEU A 250 -1.08 -10.37 -23.60
N LYS A 251 -0.05 -9.67 -23.11
CA LYS A 251 1.27 -10.24 -22.78
C LYS A 251 1.28 -11.11 -21.53
N GLY A 252 0.18 -11.19 -20.78
CA GLY A 252 0.07 -12.03 -19.57
C GLY A 252 0.70 -11.42 -18.30
N THR A 253 1.09 -10.15 -18.31
CA THR A 253 1.65 -9.46 -17.12
C THR A 253 0.69 -9.53 -15.92
N PHE A 254 -0.61 -9.37 -16.15
CA PHE A 254 -1.62 -9.47 -15.11
C PHE A 254 -1.68 -10.87 -14.47
N ARG A 255 -1.55 -11.92 -15.30
CA ARG A 255 -1.46 -13.30 -14.82
C ARG A 255 -0.23 -13.51 -13.94
N GLN A 256 0.94 -13.02 -14.38
CA GLN A 256 2.18 -13.12 -13.60
C GLN A 256 2.07 -12.41 -12.26
N TRP A 257 1.50 -11.20 -12.23
CA TRP A 257 1.26 -10.47 -10.97
C TRP A 257 0.32 -11.22 -10.03
N ASN A 258 -0.75 -11.81 -10.56
CA ASN A 258 -1.64 -12.63 -9.76
C ASN A 258 -0.95 -13.90 -9.25
N ASP A 259 -0.07 -14.54 -10.05
CA ASP A 259 0.70 -15.71 -9.61
C ASP A 259 1.58 -15.35 -8.41
N VAL A 260 2.34 -14.25 -8.50
CA VAL A 260 3.19 -13.75 -7.42
C VAL A 260 2.37 -13.44 -6.16
N ASN A 261 1.27 -12.68 -6.30
CA ASN A 261 0.44 -12.32 -5.14
C ASN A 261 -0.22 -13.54 -4.50
N LEU A 262 -0.72 -14.50 -5.28
CA LEU A 262 -1.34 -15.72 -4.75
C LEU A 262 -0.33 -16.62 -4.04
N GLU A 263 0.87 -16.75 -4.58
CA GLU A 263 1.99 -17.43 -3.93
C GLU A 263 2.28 -16.76 -2.57
N ALA A 264 2.48 -15.44 -2.57
CA ALA A 264 2.74 -14.68 -1.35
C ALA A 264 1.62 -14.84 -0.31
N VAL A 265 0.34 -14.73 -0.71
CA VAL A 265 -0.81 -14.90 0.18
C VAL A 265 -0.90 -16.31 0.76
N SER A 266 -0.42 -17.33 0.03
CA SER A 266 -0.44 -18.72 0.52
C SER A 266 0.34 -18.87 1.83
N HIS A 267 1.41 -18.10 2.04
CA HIS A 267 2.18 -18.06 3.29
C HIS A 267 1.42 -17.41 4.44
N PHE A 268 0.36 -16.62 4.15
CA PHE A 268 -0.49 -15.97 5.13
C PHE A 268 -1.81 -16.70 5.40
N ARG A 269 -2.03 -17.88 4.78
CA ARG A 269 -3.31 -18.60 4.84
C ARG A 269 -3.87 -18.72 6.25
N GLN A 270 -3.04 -19.03 7.24
CA GLN A 270 -3.44 -19.19 8.64
C GLN A 270 -3.94 -17.89 9.30
N HIS A 271 -3.57 -16.71 8.76
CA HIS A 271 -3.98 -15.41 9.27
C HIS A 271 -5.24 -14.88 8.57
N LEU A 272 -5.63 -15.46 7.43
CA LEU A 272 -6.83 -15.06 6.70
C LEU A 272 -8.09 -15.50 7.46
N THR A 273 -9.16 -14.71 7.35
CA THR A 273 -10.48 -15.15 7.84
C THR A 273 -10.95 -16.40 7.07
N HIS A 274 -11.83 -17.21 7.66
CA HIS A 274 -12.38 -18.40 6.99
C HIS A 274 -13.07 -18.08 5.66
N GLU A 275 -13.80 -16.96 5.62
CA GLU A 275 -14.43 -16.47 4.39
C GLU A 275 -13.38 -16.16 3.31
N ASN A 276 -12.31 -15.44 3.67
CA ASN A 276 -11.24 -15.07 2.74
C ASN A 276 -10.38 -16.26 2.31
N GLN A 277 -10.20 -17.27 3.15
CA GLN A 277 -9.60 -18.53 2.74
C GLN A 277 -10.42 -19.21 1.62
N ARG A 278 -11.75 -19.23 1.78
CA ARG A 278 -12.66 -19.77 0.75
C ARG A 278 -12.59 -18.97 -0.55
N ILE A 279 -12.57 -17.63 -0.47
CA ILE A 279 -12.43 -16.75 -1.65
C ILE A 279 -11.11 -17.06 -2.38
N LEU A 280 -10.01 -17.17 -1.63
CA LEU A 280 -8.68 -17.51 -2.17
C LEU A 280 -8.68 -18.87 -2.89
N GLU A 281 -9.29 -19.88 -2.29
CA GLU A 281 -9.41 -21.22 -2.86
C GLU A 281 -10.23 -21.23 -4.14
N LEU A 282 -11.39 -20.58 -4.15
CA LEU A 282 -12.25 -20.47 -5.31
C LEU A 282 -11.55 -19.76 -6.47
N PHE A 283 -10.89 -18.62 -6.18
CA PHE A 283 -10.15 -17.86 -7.18
C PHE A 283 -8.94 -18.65 -7.73
N GLY A 284 -8.15 -19.27 -6.85
CA GLY A 284 -7.03 -20.14 -7.25
C GLY A 284 -7.48 -21.34 -8.07
N SER A 285 -8.62 -21.95 -7.74
CA SER A 285 -9.23 -23.04 -8.50
C SER A 285 -9.75 -22.57 -9.86
N ALA A 286 -10.38 -21.39 -9.91
CA ALA A 286 -10.87 -20.79 -11.14
C ALA A 286 -9.74 -20.60 -12.16
N ARG A 287 -8.56 -20.15 -11.72
CA ARG A 287 -7.42 -19.91 -12.60
C ARG A 287 -6.91 -21.19 -13.29
N ARG A 288 -7.02 -22.34 -12.62
CA ARG A 288 -6.58 -23.66 -13.13
C ARG A 288 -7.69 -24.44 -13.85
N ALA A 289 -8.95 -24.02 -13.70
CA ALA A 289 -10.10 -24.74 -14.22
C ALA A 289 -10.25 -24.62 -15.75
N PRO A 290 -10.85 -25.62 -16.41
CA PRO A 290 -11.28 -25.49 -17.79
C PRO A 290 -12.37 -24.41 -17.91
N LEU A 291 -12.52 -23.87 -19.14
CA LEU A 291 -13.31 -22.67 -19.40
C LEU A 291 -14.75 -22.73 -18.86
N TYR A 292 -15.43 -23.87 -19.05
CA TYR A 292 -16.82 -24.05 -18.62
C TYR A 292 -17.03 -23.95 -17.10
N ARG A 293 -16.02 -24.31 -16.30
CA ARG A 293 -16.06 -24.20 -14.83
C ARG A 293 -15.47 -22.86 -14.32
N LYS A 294 -14.55 -22.27 -15.07
CA LYS A 294 -13.81 -21.07 -14.69
C LYS A 294 -14.73 -19.90 -14.37
N LEU A 295 -15.66 -19.57 -15.26
CA LEU A 295 -16.59 -18.45 -15.08
C LEU A 295 -17.49 -18.64 -13.83
N SER A 296 -17.96 -19.87 -13.59
CA SER A 296 -18.74 -20.18 -12.39
C SER A 296 -17.91 -19.99 -11.12
N LEU A 297 -16.67 -20.48 -11.08
CA LEU A 297 -15.78 -20.32 -9.92
C LEU A 297 -15.38 -18.86 -9.68
N ILE A 298 -15.15 -18.08 -10.74
CA ILE A 298 -14.91 -16.63 -10.64
C ILE A 298 -16.11 -15.93 -10.03
N SER A 299 -17.32 -16.23 -10.51
CA SER A 299 -18.55 -15.67 -9.95
C SER A 299 -18.72 -16.04 -8.47
N GLN A 300 -18.47 -17.31 -8.11
CA GLN A 300 -18.54 -17.78 -6.72
C GLN A 300 -17.47 -17.17 -5.82
N SER A 301 -16.26 -16.86 -6.35
CA SER A 301 -15.20 -16.18 -5.59
C SER A 301 -15.53 -14.72 -5.29
N GLY A 302 -16.49 -14.14 -6.00
CA GLY A 302 -16.90 -12.74 -5.81
C GLY A 302 -15.83 -11.72 -6.21
N VAL A 303 -14.74 -12.11 -6.90
CA VAL A 303 -13.70 -11.16 -7.32
C VAL A 303 -14.25 -10.12 -8.30
N TYR A 304 -13.85 -8.88 -8.11
CA TYR A 304 -14.30 -7.77 -8.95
C TYR A 304 -13.24 -6.68 -9.05
N ARG A 305 -13.36 -5.85 -10.08
CA ARG A 305 -12.59 -4.62 -10.22
C ARG A 305 -13.49 -3.41 -9.97
N GLN A 306 -12.89 -2.29 -9.61
CA GLN A 306 -13.59 -1.07 -9.22
C GLN A 306 -14.42 -0.46 -10.37
N THR A 307 -14.05 -0.69 -11.63
CA THR A 307 -14.72 -0.09 -12.79
C THR A 307 -15.37 -1.14 -13.68
N LEU A 308 -16.44 -0.76 -14.41
CA LEU A 308 -17.09 -1.64 -15.38
C LEU A 308 -16.11 -2.14 -16.47
N PRO A 309 -15.30 -1.27 -17.12
CA PRO A 309 -14.30 -1.75 -18.08
C PRO A 309 -13.28 -2.71 -17.45
N GLY A 310 -12.94 -2.48 -16.18
CA GLY A 310 -12.07 -3.39 -15.43
C GLY A 310 -12.69 -4.78 -15.24
N ASN A 311 -13.98 -4.87 -14.93
CA ASN A 311 -14.69 -6.15 -14.80
C ASN A 311 -14.85 -6.86 -16.16
N LEU A 312 -15.13 -6.13 -17.23
CA LEU A 312 -15.14 -6.70 -18.59
C LEU A 312 -13.76 -7.24 -18.95
N GLY A 313 -12.68 -6.52 -18.60
CA GLY A 313 -11.30 -6.99 -18.78
C GLY A 313 -10.99 -8.25 -17.96
N LEU A 314 -11.52 -8.36 -16.73
CA LEU A 314 -11.36 -9.56 -15.90
C LEU A 314 -12.04 -10.79 -16.55
N VAL A 315 -13.26 -10.62 -17.07
CA VAL A 315 -13.97 -11.68 -17.81
C VAL A 315 -13.21 -12.04 -19.09
N ALA A 316 -12.79 -11.06 -19.89
CA ALA A 316 -12.02 -11.30 -21.11
C ALA A 316 -10.70 -12.05 -20.82
N ALA A 317 -9.93 -11.62 -19.80
CA ALA A 317 -8.71 -12.31 -19.37
C ALA A 317 -8.98 -13.76 -18.95
N SER A 318 -10.14 -14.01 -18.33
CA SER A 318 -10.59 -15.37 -17.96
C SER A 318 -10.84 -16.24 -19.18
N LEU A 319 -11.52 -15.68 -20.19
CA LEU A 319 -11.86 -16.40 -21.44
C LEU A 319 -10.62 -16.76 -22.25
N ILE A 320 -9.62 -15.86 -22.33
CA ILE A 320 -8.37 -16.09 -23.07
C ILE A 320 -7.26 -16.76 -22.20
N GLN A 321 -7.62 -17.27 -21.02
CA GLN A 321 -6.71 -17.95 -20.07
C GLN A 321 -5.50 -17.09 -19.64
N ARG A 322 -5.70 -15.77 -19.51
CA ARG A 322 -4.69 -14.78 -19.07
C ARG A 322 -4.98 -14.18 -17.67
N LEU A 323 -5.81 -14.89 -16.90
CA LEU A 323 -6.15 -14.53 -15.51
C LEU A 323 -5.09 -15.06 -14.54
#